data_cf0d85d5763a82336c4fb9c0c6bfd70d
#
_entry.id   cf0d85d5763a82336c4fb9c0c6bfd70d
#
_cell.length_a   1.000
_cell.length_b   1.000
_cell.length_c   1.000
_cell.angle_alpha   90.00
_cell.angle_beta   90.00
_cell.angle_gamma   90.00
#
_symmetry.space_group_name_H-M   'P 1'
#
loop_
_entity.id
_entity.type
_entity.pdbx_description
1 polymer ?
#
loop_
_entity_poly.entity_id
_entity_poly.type
_entity_poly.pdbx_seq_one_letter_code
_entity_poly.pdbx_strand_id
1 'polypeptide(L)'
;MTPRFLLLVCLLCTSWMVRGADDLLQWIKQMPAAYAGVKDYKATFMRSEALRGKQRPVETIALKFREPLQVYMHWLSESGKDREAIFMKGRDSDKVLVREPGWLSGRFTVLLPPDGPSIMARSRHPFDEIGIGRVIDLIISTFEKANQAGDLELRDLGTTREDGRALRVIEGILPKNPAKKYYCYRAIVTIDEDWRLPVAVKVYDWDDRLVEHYRYSNIQINPGLTDLDFSTENTNYNFPKTRINRR
;
A
#
# COMPACT_ATOMS: atom_id res chain seq x y z
N MET A 1 -13.95 -53.42 -46.86
CA MET A 1 -13.18 -52.12 -46.94
C MET A 1 -13.81 -51.15 -45.97
N THR A 2 -13.20 -50.97 -44.76
CA THR A 2 -13.67 -50.08 -43.71
C THR A 2 -12.70 -48.93 -43.63
N PRO A 3 -13.14 -47.66 -43.69
CA PRO A 3 -12.24 -46.52 -43.56
C PRO A 3 -11.92 -46.28 -42.09
N ARG A 4 -10.62 -46.25 -41.77
CA ARG A 4 -10.11 -45.80 -40.46
C ARG A 4 -10.12 -44.28 -40.43
N PHE A 5 -10.96 -43.68 -39.58
CA PHE A 5 -10.89 -42.26 -39.21
C PHE A 5 -9.72 -42.05 -38.26
N LEU A 6 -8.73 -41.28 -38.70
CA LEU A 6 -7.63 -40.82 -37.87
C LEU A 6 -8.11 -39.56 -37.14
N LEU A 7 -8.32 -39.68 -35.84
CA LEU A 7 -8.63 -38.51 -34.96
C LEU A 7 -7.32 -37.77 -34.65
N LEU A 8 -7.14 -36.62 -35.27
CA LEU A 8 -6.02 -35.72 -34.98
C LEU A 8 -6.36 -34.94 -33.71
N VAL A 9 -5.83 -35.34 -32.57
CA VAL A 9 -5.94 -34.59 -31.32
C VAL A 9 -4.91 -33.45 -31.36
N CYS A 10 -5.35 -32.24 -31.69
CA CYS A 10 -4.56 -31.02 -31.51
C CYS A 10 -4.43 -30.74 -30.01
N LEU A 11 -3.32 -31.13 -29.43
CA LEU A 11 -2.88 -30.61 -28.12
C LEU A 11 -2.53 -29.11 -28.29
N LEU A 12 -3.45 -28.24 -27.92
CA LEU A 12 -3.15 -26.84 -27.69
C LEU A 12 -2.29 -26.74 -26.42
N CYS A 13 -0.97 -26.86 -26.56
CA CYS A 13 -0.02 -26.45 -25.56
C CYS A 13 -0.14 -24.94 -25.41
N THR A 14 -0.91 -24.45 -24.44
CA THR A 14 -0.79 -23.09 -23.95
C THR A 14 0.55 -22.99 -23.26
N SER A 15 1.57 -22.56 -23.98
CA SER A 15 2.87 -22.21 -23.42
C SER A 15 2.65 -21.06 -22.45
N TRP A 16 2.68 -21.35 -21.17
CA TRP A 16 2.88 -20.35 -20.14
C TRP A 16 4.28 -19.80 -20.34
N MET A 17 4.40 -18.64 -20.98
CA MET A 17 5.67 -17.93 -21.05
C MET A 17 6.04 -17.52 -19.62
N VAL A 18 6.96 -18.26 -19.01
CA VAL A 18 7.70 -17.79 -17.84
C VAL A 18 8.49 -16.57 -18.30
N ARG A 19 8.08 -15.38 -17.93
CA ARG A 19 8.83 -14.16 -18.21
C ARG A 19 10.17 -14.24 -17.51
N GLY A 20 11.26 -13.89 -18.20
CA GLY A 20 12.58 -13.76 -17.59
C GLY A 20 12.55 -12.69 -16.47
N ALA A 21 13.49 -12.76 -15.55
CA ALA A 21 13.59 -11.79 -14.44
C ALA A 21 13.68 -10.34 -14.93
N ASP A 22 14.39 -10.12 -16.05
CA ASP A 22 14.52 -8.80 -16.68
C ASP A 22 13.17 -8.29 -17.21
N ASP A 23 12.36 -9.15 -17.83
CA ASP A 23 11.02 -8.80 -18.31
C ASP A 23 10.09 -8.42 -17.15
N LEU A 24 10.18 -9.14 -16.01
CA LEU A 24 9.41 -8.82 -14.81
C LEU A 24 9.82 -7.46 -14.23
N LEU A 25 11.11 -7.17 -14.16
CA LEU A 25 11.59 -5.89 -13.66
C LEU A 25 11.14 -4.74 -14.57
N GLN A 26 11.24 -4.90 -15.90
CA GLN A 26 10.74 -3.90 -16.85
C GLN A 26 9.22 -3.69 -16.72
N TRP A 27 8.47 -4.76 -16.44
CA TRP A 27 7.04 -4.67 -16.22
C TRP A 27 6.70 -3.91 -14.92
N ILE A 28 7.44 -4.16 -13.83
CA ILE A 28 7.33 -3.43 -12.56
C ILE A 28 7.68 -1.94 -12.75
N LYS A 29 8.67 -1.63 -13.55
CA LYS A 29 9.12 -0.25 -13.87
C LYS A 29 8.07 0.60 -14.59
N GLN A 30 6.98 0.03 -15.06
CA GLN A 30 5.86 0.77 -15.64
C GLN A 30 4.95 1.42 -14.57
N MET A 31 5.03 0.99 -13.30
CA MET A 31 4.16 1.50 -12.22
C MET A 31 4.24 3.02 -12.02
N PRO A 32 5.43 3.69 -12.01
CA PRO A 32 5.48 5.14 -11.86
C PRO A 32 4.75 5.89 -12.99
N ALA A 33 4.89 5.43 -14.24
CA ALA A 33 4.21 6.04 -15.38
C ALA A 33 2.68 5.83 -15.29
N ALA A 34 2.24 4.67 -14.84
CA ALA A 34 0.83 4.38 -14.61
C ALA A 34 0.26 5.25 -13.47
N TYR A 35 1.03 5.45 -12.40
CA TYR A 35 0.61 6.29 -11.27
C TYR A 35 0.58 7.78 -11.60
N ALA A 36 1.34 8.26 -12.57
CA ALA A 36 1.41 9.68 -12.94
C ALA A 36 0.03 10.28 -13.32
N GLY A 37 -0.93 9.45 -13.75
CA GLY A 37 -2.31 9.85 -14.03
C GLY A 37 -3.25 9.84 -12.81
N VAL A 38 -2.78 9.38 -11.64
CA VAL A 38 -3.58 9.31 -10.40
C VAL A 38 -3.50 10.65 -9.70
N LYS A 39 -4.65 11.34 -9.63
CA LYS A 39 -4.78 12.63 -8.92
C LYS A 39 -5.26 12.43 -7.50
N ASP A 40 -6.21 11.52 -7.33
CA ASP A 40 -6.78 11.17 -6.04
C ASP A 40 -7.34 9.73 -6.07
N TYR A 41 -7.58 9.15 -4.90
CA TYR A 41 -8.28 7.87 -4.78
C TYR A 41 -8.94 7.70 -3.42
N LYS A 42 -9.95 6.81 -3.39
CA LYS A 42 -10.53 6.22 -2.18
C LYS A 42 -10.20 4.74 -2.15
N ALA A 43 -9.99 4.20 -0.95
CA ALA A 43 -9.75 2.77 -0.77
C ALA A 43 -10.12 2.31 0.64
N THR A 44 -10.33 1.03 0.80
CA THR A 44 -10.21 0.34 2.08
C THR A 44 -8.77 -0.11 2.21
N PHE A 45 -8.03 0.48 3.15
CA PHE A 45 -6.63 0.18 3.42
C PHE A 45 -6.53 -0.74 4.62
N MET A 46 -6.00 -1.94 4.41
CA MET A 46 -5.65 -2.88 5.47
C MET A 46 -4.16 -2.76 5.77
N ARG A 47 -3.85 -2.66 7.06
CA ARG A 47 -2.48 -2.57 7.57
C ARG A 47 -2.25 -3.61 8.66
N SER A 48 -1.13 -4.34 8.55
CA SER A 48 -0.64 -5.25 9.58
C SER A 48 0.88 -5.10 9.65
N GLU A 49 1.39 -4.74 10.84
CA GLU A 49 2.80 -4.41 11.06
C GLU A 49 3.34 -5.11 12.30
N ALA A 50 4.61 -5.53 12.25
CA ALA A 50 5.36 -5.95 13.42
C ALA A 50 6.16 -4.78 13.98
N LEU A 51 5.88 -4.37 15.21
CA LEU A 51 6.60 -3.33 15.92
C LEU A 51 7.36 -3.93 17.10
N ARG A 52 8.67 -3.66 17.17
CA ARG A 52 9.55 -4.20 18.23
C ARG A 52 9.44 -5.72 18.37
N GLY A 53 9.40 -6.42 17.23
CA GLY A 53 9.31 -7.89 17.17
C GLY A 53 7.93 -8.47 17.49
N LYS A 54 6.91 -7.66 17.70
CA LYS A 54 5.53 -8.11 17.99
C LYS A 54 4.58 -7.69 16.86
N GLN A 55 3.85 -8.67 16.32
CA GLN A 55 2.80 -8.40 15.35
C GLN A 55 1.67 -7.60 16.01
N ARG A 56 1.29 -6.49 15.38
CA ARG A 56 0.17 -5.66 15.84
C ARG A 56 -1.16 -6.21 15.29
N PRO A 57 -2.28 -5.93 15.95
CA PRO A 57 -3.59 -6.22 15.38
C PRO A 57 -3.74 -5.62 13.99
N VAL A 58 -4.44 -6.33 13.12
CA VAL A 58 -4.78 -5.83 11.77
C VAL A 58 -5.68 -4.61 11.91
N GLU A 59 -5.33 -3.55 11.21
CA GLU A 59 -6.16 -2.35 11.09
C GLU A 59 -6.82 -2.30 9.72
N THR A 60 -8.10 -1.96 9.70
CA THR A 60 -8.86 -1.67 8.48
C THR A 60 -9.26 -0.20 8.51
N ILE A 61 -8.95 0.54 7.47
CA ILE A 61 -9.01 1.99 7.43
C ILE A 61 -9.72 2.42 6.14
N ALA A 62 -10.75 3.25 6.25
CA ALA A 62 -11.26 3.99 5.10
C ALA A 62 -10.28 5.12 4.79
N LEU A 63 -9.69 5.07 3.60
CA LEU A 63 -8.64 5.99 3.14
C LEU A 63 -9.18 6.88 2.02
N LYS A 64 -8.89 8.18 2.11
CA LYS A 64 -8.94 9.13 1.00
C LYS A 64 -7.55 9.74 0.84
N PHE A 65 -7.09 9.78 -0.38
CA PHE A 65 -5.78 10.31 -0.73
C PHE A 65 -5.89 11.22 -1.95
N ARG A 66 -5.21 12.36 -1.94
CA ARG A 66 -5.09 13.27 -3.08
C ARG A 66 -3.67 13.80 -3.17
N GLU A 67 -3.12 13.82 -4.39
CA GLU A 67 -1.82 14.43 -4.65
C GLU A 67 -1.81 15.95 -4.40
N PRO A 68 -0.68 16.57 -4.02
CA PRO A 68 0.61 15.92 -3.82
C PRO A 68 0.74 15.15 -2.50
N LEU A 69 -0.02 15.44 -1.47
CA LEU A 69 -0.11 14.67 -0.22
C LEU A 69 -1.19 15.26 0.70
N GLN A 70 -2.41 14.84 0.48
CA GLN A 70 -3.54 15.10 1.34
C GLN A 70 -4.18 13.76 1.69
N VAL A 71 -4.37 13.51 2.97
CA VAL A 71 -4.78 12.21 3.49
C VAL A 71 -5.89 12.39 4.51
N TYR A 72 -6.96 11.61 4.36
CA TYR A 72 -7.93 11.36 5.41
C TYR A 72 -7.99 9.87 5.69
N MET A 73 -7.96 9.50 6.95
CA MET A 73 -8.10 8.14 7.44
C MET A 73 -9.20 8.04 8.49
N HIS A 74 -10.02 7.00 8.39
CA HIS A 74 -10.98 6.60 9.41
C HIS A 74 -10.81 5.11 9.72
N TRP A 75 -10.45 4.79 10.96
CA TRP A 75 -10.24 3.41 11.40
C TRP A 75 -11.58 2.71 11.62
N LEU A 76 -11.78 1.59 10.94
CA LEU A 76 -12.99 0.79 10.94
C LEU A 76 -12.90 -0.45 11.83
N SER A 77 -11.69 -0.99 12.03
CA SER A 77 -11.43 -2.16 12.88
C SER A 77 -11.40 -1.80 14.36
N GLU A 78 -11.65 -2.77 15.23
CA GLU A 78 -11.62 -2.59 16.69
C GLU A 78 -10.31 -1.98 17.20
N SER A 79 -9.18 -2.27 16.51
CA SER A 79 -7.91 -1.61 16.78
C SER A 79 -7.91 -0.16 16.30
N GLY A 80 -8.43 0.72 17.13
CA GLY A 80 -8.52 2.16 16.84
C GLY A 80 -9.85 2.61 16.26
N LYS A 81 -10.90 1.80 16.38
CA LYS A 81 -12.24 2.10 15.89
C LYS A 81 -12.65 3.55 16.15
N ASP A 82 -13.21 4.16 15.12
CA ASP A 82 -13.67 5.55 15.10
C ASP A 82 -12.56 6.61 15.31
N ARG A 83 -11.28 6.23 15.27
CA ARG A 83 -10.19 7.22 15.12
C ARG A 83 -10.27 7.83 13.74
N GLU A 84 -9.99 9.11 13.65
CA GLU A 84 -9.88 9.83 12.40
C GLU A 84 -8.58 10.64 12.38
N ALA A 85 -7.98 10.75 11.20
CA ALA A 85 -6.80 11.56 11.00
C ALA A 85 -6.88 12.32 9.66
N ILE A 86 -6.44 13.58 9.67
CA ILE A 86 -6.27 14.40 8.48
C ILE A 86 -4.82 14.90 8.42
N PHE A 87 -4.23 14.81 7.25
CA PHE A 87 -2.93 15.40 6.95
C PHE A 87 -2.99 16.12 5.61
N MET A 88 -2.44 17.31 5.57
CA MET A 88 -2.31 18.11 4.34
C MET A 88 -0.93 18.74 4.32
N LYS A 89 -0.10 18.36 3.36
CA LYS A 89 1.23 18.97 3.20
C LYS A 89 1.12 20.48 3.01
N GLY A 90 1.93 21.24 3.75
CA GLY A 90 1.92 22.70 3.74
C GLY A 90 0.83 23.33 4.64
N ARG A 91 0.03 22.55 5.37
CA ARG A 91 -0.97 23.04 6.34
C ARG A 91 -0.64 22.56 7.75
N ASP A 92 -1.12 23.30 8.76
CA ASP A 92 -0.98 22.97 10.18
C ASP A 92 0.47 22.67 10.60
N SER A 93 1.43 23.38 9.98
CA SER A 93 2.88 23.16 10.17
C SER A 93 3.32 21.74 9.87
N ASP A 94 2.75 21.13 8.83
CA ASP A 94 2.98 19.73 8.42
C ASP A 94 2.72 18.72 9.55
N LYS A 95 1.69 18.97 10.37
CA LYS A 95 1.26 18.06 11.43
C LYS A 95 0.00 17.32 11.05
N VAL A 96 -0.10 16.10 11.56
CA VAL A 96 -1.30 15.25 11.45
C VAL A 96 -2.31 15.70 12.49
N LEU A 97 -3.50 16.03 12.05
CA LEU A 97 -4.63 16.29 12.92
C LEU A 97 -5.30 14.95 13.26
N VAL A 98 -5.26 14.55 14.52
CA VAL A 98 -5.80 13.26 14.98
C VAL A 98 -6.93 13.48 15.97
N ARG A 99 -8.05 12.81 15.73
CA ARG A 99 -9.15 12.66 16.67
C ARG A 99 -9.16 11.22 17.19
N GLU A 100 -8.93 11.07 18.49
CA GLU A 100 -9.09 9.78 19.16
C GLU A 100 -10.55 9.55 19.58
N PRO A 101 -11.08 8.31 19.49
CA PRO A 101 -12.43 7.99 19.94
C PRO A 101 -12.55 8.07 21.47
N GLY A 102 -13.78 8.23 21.96
CA GLY A 102 -14.09 8.24 23.38
C GLY A 102 -14.87 9.47 23.82
N TRP A 103 -15.62 9.34 24.92
CA TRP A 103 -16.55 10.41 25.35
C TRP A 103 -15.82 11.68 25.87
N LEU A 104 -14.65 11.54 26.43
CA LEU A 104 -13.77 12.66 26.82
C LEU A 104 -12.81 13.03 25.71
N SER A 105 -12.07 12.05 25.16
CA SER A 105 -11.08 12.25 24.12
C SER A 105 -11.69 12.62 22.77
N GLY A 106 -12.91 12.18 22.44
CA GLY A 106 -13.62 12.56 21.22
C GLY A 106 -14.00 14.03 21.11
N ARG A 107 -13.79 14.82 22.19
CA ARG A 107 -14.00 16.28 22.21
C ARG A 107 -12.75 17.08 21.81
N PHE A 108 -11.61 16.41 21.68
CA PHE A 108 -10.34 17.08 21.41
C PHE A 108 -9.67 16.48 20.18
N THR A 109 -9.04 17.35 19.44
CA THR A 109 -8.17 17.01 18.32
C THR A 109 -6.76 17.41 18.69
N VAL A 110 -5.80 16.55 18.40
CA VAL A 110 -4.38 16.81 18.65
C VAL A 110 -3.62 16.93 17.34
N LEU A 111 -2.64 17.82 17.30
CA LEU A 111 -1.69 17.97 16.22
C LEU A 111 -0.40 17.21 16.56
N LEU A 112 -0.07 16.21 15.75
CA LEU A 112 1.10 15.35 15.96
C LEU A 112 2.09 15.49 14.79
N PRO A 113 3.40 15.57 15.04
CA PRO A 113 4.37 15.42 13.97
C PRO A 113 4.18 14.06 13.26
N PRO A 114 4.27 14.00 11.92
CA PRO A 114 4.03 12.75 11.18
C PRO A 114 5.01 11.63 11.54
N ASP A 115 6.22 11.97 11.96
CA ASP A 115 7.29 11.08 12.46
C ASP A 115 7.40 11.08 13.99
N GLY A 116 6.46 11.73 14.68
CA GLY A 116 6.49 11.89 16.14
C GLY A 116 6.31 10.56 16.89
N PRO A 117 6.75 10.52 18.17
CA PRO A 117 6.71 9.28 18.97
C PRO A 117 5.32 8.63 19.06
N SER A 118 4.26 9.42 19.09
CA SER A 118 2.88 8.95 19.16
C SER A 118 2.44 8.21 17.89
N ILE A 119 2.91 8.66 16.73
CA ILE A 119 2.68 8.00 15.42
C ILE A 119 3.58 6.76 15.33
N MET A 120 4.89 6.90 15.57
CA MET A 120 5.87 5.81 15.43
C MET A 120 5.70 4.69 16.48
N ALA A 121 4.98 4.94 17.57
CA ALA A 121 4.57 3.88 18.50
C ALA A 121 3.50 2.94 17.92
N ARG A 122 2.87 3.32 16.83
CA ARG A 122 1.73 2.60 16.21
C ARG A 122 1.95 2.23 14.74
N SER A 123 3.03 2.74 14.13
CA SER A 123 3.38 2.52 12.72
C SER A 123 4.88 2.37 12.54
N ARG A 124 5.28 1.58 11.55
CA ARG A 124 6.68 1.46 11.12
C ARG A 124 7.14 2.67 10.31
N HIS A 125 6.19 3.40 9.72
CA HIS A 125 6.44 4.53 8.84
C HIS A 125 5.84 5.81 9.39
N PRO A 126 6.47 6.96 9.13
CA PRO A 126 5.86 8.26 9.31
C PRO A 126 4.51 8.36 8.60
N PHE A 127 3.63 9.20 9.12
CA PHE A 127 2.28 9.34 8.55
C PHE A 127 2.28 9.92 7.14
N ASP A 128 3.25 10.74 6.80
CA ASP A 128 3.43 11.36 5.48
C ASP A 128 4.12 10.45 4.45
N GLU A 129 4.50 9.24 4.85
CA GLU A 129 4.99 8.19 3.94
C GLU A 129 3.89 7.20 3.51
N ILE A 130 2.63 7.62 3.54
CA ILE A 130 1.52 6.80 3.08
C ILE A 130 1.22 7.01 1.59
N GLY A 131 0.58 6.01 1.01
CA GLY A 131 -0.01 6.08 -0.32
C GLY A 131 0.58 5.10 -1.32
N ILE A 132 -0.18 4.84 -2.39
CA ILE A 132 0.22 3.92 -3.46
C ILE A 132 1.51 4.40 -4.13
N GLY A 133 1.66 5.72 -4.35
CA GLY A 133 2.88 6.29 -4.92
C GLY A 133 4.12 5.99 -4.09
N ARG A 134 4.02 6.12 -2.75
CA ARG A 134 5.14 5.81 -1.84
C ARG A 134 5.52 4.32 -1.87
N VAL A 135 4.52 3.44 -1.96
CA VAL A 135 4.76 1.99 -2.13
C VAL A 135 5.50 1.72 -3.45
N ILE A 136 5.11 2.38 -4.54
CA ILE A 136 5.79 2.27 -5.84
C ILE A 136 7.25 2.71 -5.72
N ASP A 137 7.52 3.87 -5.13
CA ASP A 137 8.88 4.40 -4.97
C ASP A 137 9.77 3.44 -4.19
N LEU A 138 9.24 2.85 -3.11
CA LEU A 138 9.97 1.90 -2.28
C LEU A 138 10.32 0.62 -3.04
N ILE A 139 9.35 0.07 -3.80
CA ILE A 139 9.55 -1.13 -4.61
C ILE A 139 10.61 -0.86 -5.68
N ILE A 140 10.43 0.22 -6.45
CA ILE A 140 11.33 0.56 -7.56
C ILE A 140 12.74 0.81 -7.05
N SER A 141 12.92 1.68 -6.05
CA SER A 141 14.24 2.00 -5.51
C SER A 141 14.96 0.79 -4.93
N THR A 142 14.22 -0.10 -4.24
CA THR A 142 14.80 -1.32 -3.64
C THR A 142 15.21 -2.31 -4.72
N PHE A 143 14.34 -2.56 -5.70
CA PHE A 143 14.60 -3.56 -6.74
C PHE A 143 15.67 -3.08 -7.74
N GLU A 144 15.68 -1.80 -8.12
CA GLU A 144 16.73 -1.26 -8.97
C GLU A 144 18.10 -1.30 -8.30
N LYS A 145 18.19 -0.89 -7.05
CA LYS A 145 19.44 -0.97 -6.27
C LYS A 145 19.97 -2.41 -6.20
N ALA A 146 19.08 -3.36 -5.93
CA ALA A 146 19.46 -4.77 -5.83
C ALA A 146 19.83 -5.36 -7.20
N ASN A 147 19.11 -5.01 -8.26
CA ASN A 147 19.41 -5.45 -9.63
C ASN A 147 20.78 -4.96 -10.11
N GLN A 148 21.10 -3.68 -9.86
CA GLN A 148 22.41 -3.11 -10.20
C GLN A 148 23.56 -3.80 -9.47
N ALA A 149 23.30 -4.35 -8.28
CA ALA A 149 24.29 -5.10 -7.51
C ALA A 149 24.34 -6.61 -7.87
N GLY A 150 23.47 -7.08 -8.78
CA GLY A 150 23.33 -8.51 -9.09
C GLY A 150 22.71 -9.33 -7.95
N ASP A 151 21.97 -8.70 -7.07
CA ASP A 151 21.42 -9.27 -5.83
C ASP A 151 19.91 -9.55 -5.91
N LEU A 152 19.23 -9.17 -6.99
CA LEU A 152 17.79 -9.31 -7.13
C LEU A 152 17.42 -10.63 -7.81
N GLU A 153 16.63 -11.44 -7.14
CA GLU A 153 15.91 -12.55 -7.76
C GLU A 153 14.42 -12.19 -7.84
N LEU A 154 13.83 -12.24 -9.05
CA LEU A 154 12.41 -12.04 -9.25
C LEU A 154 11.74 -13.35 -9.65
N ARG A 155 10.60 -13.64 -9.04
CA ARG A 155 9.75 -14.80 -9.35
C ARG A 155 8.34 -14.32 -9.66
N ASP A 156 7.81 -14.82 -10.77
CA ASP A 156 6.39 -14.68 -11.09
C ASP A 156 5.62 -15.79 -10.38
N LEU A 157 4.80 -15.41 -9.41
CA LEU A 157 3.94 -16.34 -8.68
C LEU A 157 2.59 -16.56 -9.38
N GLY A 158 2.41 -15.97 -10.56
CA GLY A 158 1.22 -16.10 -11.39
C GLY A 158 0.19 -15.02 -11.16
N THR A 159 -1.01 -15.24 -11.74
CA THR A 159 -2.14 -14.30 -11.69
C THR A 159 -3.24 -14.88 -10.80
N THR A 160 -3.82 -14.05 -9.96
CA THR A 160 -5.04 -14.33 -9.20
C THR A 160 -6.15 -13.38 -9.61
N ARG A 161 -7.37 -13.63 -9.16
CA ARG A 161 -8.52 -12.73 -9.38
C ARG A 161 -9.11 -12.32 -8.05
N GLU A 162 -9.42 -11.03 -7.94
CA GLU A 162 -10.06 -10.47 -6.79
C GLU A 162 -10.95 -9.30 -7.22
N ASP A 163 -12.18 -9.23 -6.69
CA ASP A 163 -13.19 -8.24 -7.05
C ASP A 163 -13.36 -8.07 -8.58
N GLY A 164 -13.26 -9.19 -9.33
CA GLY A 164 -13.35 -9.22 -10.77
C GLY A 164 -12.10 -8.80 -11.54
N ARG A 165 -11.05 -8.32 -10.85
CA ARG A 165 -9.80 -7.82 -11.45
C ARG A 165 -8.72 -8.90 -11.50
N ALA A 166 -7.91 -8.90 -12.54
CA ALA A 166 -6.73 -9.75 -12.66
C ALA A 166 -5.55 -9.11 -11.92
N LEU A 167 -4.96 -9.84 -11.00
CA LEU A 167 -3.85 -9.39 -10.15
C LEU A 167 -2.65 -10.30 -10.34
N ARG A 168 -1.51 -9.73 -10.76
CA ARG A 168 -0.25 -10.45 -10.87
C ARG A 168 0.50 -10.40 -9.55
N VAL A 169 1.02 -11.54 -9.13
CA VAL A 169 1.78 -11.68 -7.88
C VAL A 169 3.25 -11.92 -8.23
N ILE A 170 4.12 -11.03 -7.75
CA ILE A 170 5.56 -11.09 -7.99
C ILE A 170 6.28 -11.12 -6.66
N GLU A 171 7.23 -12.04 -6.52
CA GLU A 171 8.13 -12.13 -5.39
C GLU A 171 9.50 -11.58 -5.77
N GLY A 172 10.03 -10.68 -4.96
CA GLY A 172 11.41 -10.20 -5.02
C GLY A 172 12.18 -10.73 -3.82
N ILE A 173 13.32 -11.36 -4.06
CA ILE A 173 14.18 -11.93 -3.05
C ILE A 173 15.54 -11.26 -3.12
N LEU A 174 16.07 -10.86 -1.97
CA LEU A 174 17.33 -10.18 -1.78
C LEU A 174 18.22 -10.99 -0.84
N PRO A 175 19.55 -10.74 -0.77
CA PRO A 175 20.42 -11.47 0.14
C PRO A 175 19.99 -11.33 1.62
N LYS A 176 20.04 -12.42 2.36
CA LYS A 176 19.87 -12.43 3.83
C LYS A 176 21.07 -11.78 4.54
N ASN A 177 21.38 -10.54 4.16
CA ASN A 177 22.51 -9.80 4.70
C ASN A 177 22.11 -8.34 5.04
N PRO A 178 21.81 -8.03 6.31
CA PRO A 178 21.45 -6.66 6.73
C PRO A 178 22.52 -5.62 6.42
N ALA A 179 23.81 -6.01 6.32
CA ALA A 179 24.89 -5.09 6.00
C ALA A 179 24.81 -4.49 4.59
N LYS A 180 24.08 -5.11 3.66
CA LYS A 180 23.78 -4.57 2.33
C LYS A 180 22.76 -3.44 2.36
N LYS A 181 22.08 -3.21 3.49
CA LYS A 181 21.13 -2.11 3.72
C LYS A 181 20.00 -2.05 2.68
N TYR A 182 19.50 -3.20 2.26
CA TYR A 182 18.22 -3.28 1.55
C TYR A 182 17.07 -3.05 2.53
N TYR A 183 15.91 -2.73 2.00
CA TYR A 183 14.72 -2.51 2.82
C TYR A 183 14.25 -3.79 3.55
N CYS A 184 14.40 -4.93 2.90
CA CYS A 184 13.94 -6.23 3.39
C CYS A 184 14.78 -7.36 2.79
N TYR A 185 14.54 -8.58 3.27
CA TYR A 185 15.03 -9.80 2.62
C TYR A 185 14.14 -10.21 1.45
N ARG A 186 12.81 -10.13 1.62
CA ARG A 186 11.85 -10.61 0.62
C ARG A 186 10.61 -9.74 0.63
N ALA A 187 10.10 -9.45 -0.56
CA ALA A 187 8.82 -8.76 -0.75
C ALA A 187 7.93 -9.53 -1.73
N ILE A 188 6.63 -9.64 -1.41
CA ILE A 188 5.62 -10.13 -2.36
C ILE A 188 4.73 -8.95 -2.70
N VAL A 189 4.72 -8.59 -3.97
CA VAL A 189 3.94 -7.46 -4.51
C VAL A 189 2.81 -8.02 -5.36
N THR A 190 1.59 -7.60 -5.06
CA THR A 190 0.41 -7.90 -5.88
C THR A 190 0.04 -6.66 -6.66
N ILE A 191 0.02 -6.75 -7.97
CA ILE A 191 -0.17 -5.64 -8.90
C ILE A 191 -1.40 -5.90 -9.75
N ASP A 192 -2.27 -4.91 -9.82
CA ASP A 192 -3.41 -4.93 -10.74
C ASP A 192 -2.93 -4.85 -12.19
N GLU A 193 -3.31 -5.81 -13.03
CA GLU A 193 -2.79 -5.93 -14.39
C GLU A 193 -3.28 -4.82 -15.33
N ASP A 194 -4.48 -4.28 -15.11
CA ASP A 194 -5.03 -3.20 -15.92
C ASP A 194 -4.48 -1.83 -15.49
N TRP A 195 -4.52 -1.55 -14.19
CA TRP A 195 -4.04 -0.27 -13.65
C TRP A 195 -2.52 -0.15 -13.58
N ARG A 196 -1.81 -1.28 -13.55
CA ARG A 196 -0.35 -1.33 -13.30
C ARG A 196 0.03 -0.70 -11.96
N LEU A 197 -0.85 -0.80 -10.96
CA LEU A 197 -0.64 -0.25 -9.62
C LEU A 197 -0.54 -1.38 -8.59
N PRO A 198 0.33 -1.26 -7.58
CA PRO A 198 0.40 -2.22 -6.50
C PRO A 198 -0.86 -2.08 -5.63
N VAL A 199 -1.55 -3.19 -5.43
CA VAL A 199 -2.74 -3.28 -4.57
C VAL A 199 -2.46 -3.97 -3.25
N ALA A 200 -1.37 -4.75 -3.17
CA ALA A 200 -0.90 -5.30 -1.90
C ALA A 200 0.63 -5.49 -1.91
N VAL A 201 1.21 -5.40 -0.72
CA VAL A 201 2.61 -5.75 -0.50
C VAL A 201 2.77 -6.47 0.84
N LYS A 202 3.55 -7.55 0.84
CA LYS A 202 4.03 -8.24 2.05
C LYS A 202 5.53 -8.11 2.10
N VAL A 203 6.06 -7.72 3.25
CA VAL A 203 7.49 -7.51 3.47
C VAL A 203 7.97 -8.45 4.57
N TYR A 204 9.09 -9.10 4.32
CA TYR A 204 9.70 -10.08 5.22
C TYR A 204 11.11 -9.65 5.61
N ASP A 205 11.42 -9.74 6.90
CA ASP A 205 12.73 -9.42 7.44
C ASP A 205 13.78 -10.48 7.09
N TRP A 206 15.01 -10.31 7.59
CA TRP A 206 16.14 -11.21 7.30
C TRP A 206 16.01 -12.61 7.95
N ASP A 207 15.08 -12.79 8.89
CA ASP A 207 14.70 -14.09 9.45
C ASP A 207 13.51 -14.71 8.72
N ASP A 208 13.07 -14.06 7.59
CA ASP A 208 11.91 -14.44 6.78
C ASP A 208 10.58 -14.38 7.56
N ARG A 209 10.51 -13.46 8.55
CA ARG A 209 9.27 -13.17 9.28
C ARG A 209 8.52 -12.05 8.60
N LEU A 210 7.21 -12.20 8.45
CA LEU A 210 6.33 -11.14 7.94
C LEU A 210 6.37 -9.96 8.91
N VAL A 211 6.82 -8.80 8.43
CA VAL A 211 6.91 -7.57 9.24
C VAL A 211 5.96 -6.48 8.77
N GLU A 212 5.52 -6.53 7.52
CA GLU A 212 4.52 -5.61 6.95
C GLU A 212 3.61 -6.34 5.99
N HIS A 213 2.32 -6.03 6.08
CA HIS A 213 1.33 -6.42 5.09
C HIS A 213 0.37 -5.26 4.89
N TYR A 214 0.43 -4.67 3.72
CA TYR A 214 -0.45 -3.59 3.28
C TYR A 214 -1.30 -4.07 2.12
N ARG A 215 -2.58 -3.70 2.12
CA ARG A 215 -3.49 -4.02 1.04
C ARG A 215 -4.51 -2.91 0.85
N TYR A 216 -4.73 -2.57 -0.39
CA TYR A 216 -5.78 -1.67 -0.84
C TYR A 216 -6.87 -2.47 -1.55
N SER A 217 -8.11 -2.30 -1.13
CA SER A 217 -9.31 -2.89 -1.76
C SER A 217 -10.37 -1.82 -1.96
N ASN A 218 -11.42 -2.12 -2.72
CA ASN A 218 -12.47 -1.16 -3.05
C ASN A 218 -11.92 0.17 -3.61
N ILE A 219 -10.86 0.09 -4.41
CA ILE A 219 -10.15 1.25 -4.91
C ILE A 219 -10.99 1.96 -5.96
N GLN A 220 -11.13 3.28 -5.80
CA GLN A 220 -11.71 4.20 -6.78
C GLN A 220 -10.63 5.20 -7.17
N ILE A 221 -10.14 5.11 -8.40
CA ILE A 221 -9.12 6.01 -8.94
C ILE A 221 -9.80 7.25 -9.53
N ASN A 222 -9.29 8.43 -9.20
CA ASN A 222 -9.74 9.74 -9.66
C ASN A 222 -11.26 10.00 -9.44
N PRO A 223 -11.82 9.71 -8.22
CA PRO A 223 -13.23 10.02 -7.95
C PRO A 223 -13.51 11.52 -7.83
N GLY A 224 -12.51 12.39 -7.90
CA GLY A 224 -12.66 13.85 -7.83
C GLY A 224 -12.83 14.35 -6.40
N LEU A 225 -11.90 13.98 -5.49
CA LEU A 225 -11.91 14.46 -4.11
C LEU A 225 -11.70 15.99 -4.05
N THR A 226 -12.43 16.63 -3.13
CA THR A 226 -12.42 18.08 -2.92
C THR A 226 -11.70 18.45 -1.62
N ASP A 227 -11.49 19.73 -1.38
CA ASP A 227 -10.91 20.21 -0.11
C ASP A 227 -11.75 19.82 1.11
N LEU A 228 -13.07 19.67 0.92
CA LEU A 228 -13.97 19.24 1.98
C LEU A 228 -13.66 17.80 2.44
N ASP A 229 -13.14 16.95 1.56
CA ASP A 229 -12.74 15.58 1.90
C ASP A 229 -11.53 15.53 2.85
N PHE A 230 -10.81 16.63 3.01
CA PHE A 230 -9.64 16.78 3.87
C PHE A 230 -9.84 17.89 4.92
N SER A 231 -11.09 18.22 5.23
CA SER A 231 -11.46 19.29 6.17
C SER A 231 -12.22 18.75 7.38
N THR A 232 -11.96 19.33 8.54
CA THR A 232 -12.75 19.10 9.75
C THR A 232 -14.19 19.65 9.64
N GLU A 233 -14.47 20.45 8.61
CA GLU A 233 -15.81 21.00 8.32
C GLU A 233 -16.69 19.97 7.64
N ASN A 234 -16.14 18.86 7.16
CA ASN A 234 -16.93 17.79 6.59
C ASN A 234 -17.86 17.18 7.64
N THR A 235 -19.17 17.36 7.44
CA THR A 235 -20.19 16.93 8.39
C THR A 235 -20.32 15.40 8.54
N ASN A 236 -19.71 14.65 7.64
CA ASN A 236 -19.63 13.18 7.72
C ASN A 236 -18.49 12.70 8.63
N TYR A 237 -17.66 13.61 9.14
CA TYR A 237 -16.56 13.31 10.03
C TYR A 237 -16.92 13.69 11.46
N ASN A 238 -16.28 13.04 12.41
CA ASN A 238 -16.59 13.26 13.83
C ASN A 238 -15.65 14.29 14.49
N PHE A 239 -14.94 15.13 13.72
CA PHE A 239 -14.13 16.18 14.29
C PHE A 239 -14.98 17.20 15.03
N PRO A 240 -14.58 17.60 16.27
CA PRO A 240 -15.34 18.58 17.03
C PRO A 240 -15.32 19.93 16.32
N LYS A 241 -16.48 20.60 16.28
CA LYS A 241 -16.62 21.95 15.69
C LYS A 241 -15.93 23.05 16.51
N THR A 242 -15.43 22.73 17.71
CA THR A 242 -14.73 23.66 18.61
C THR A 242 -13.23 23.60 18.38
N ARG A 243 -12.63 24.79 18.40
CA ARG A 243 -11.24 25.13 18.09
C ARG A 243 -10.22 24.03 18.35
N ILE A 244 -9.43 23.72 17.32
CA ILE A 244 -8.13 23.07 17.42
C ILE A 244 -7.32 23.83 18.47
N ASN A 245 -6.94 23.17 19.56
CA ASN A 245 -5.99 23.75 20.50
C ASN A 245 -4.63 23.81 19.79
N ARG A 246 -4.34 24.94 19.16
CA ARG A 246 -3.01 25.30 18.66
C ARG A 246 -2.13 25.67 19.87
N ARG A 247 -1.45 24.68 20.43
CA ARG A 247 -0.33 24.93 21.35
C ARG A 247 0.98 24.62 20.66
#